data_4d71780a9804260c1a4cc673f70d03d3
#
_entry.id   4d71780a9804260c1a4cc673f70d03d3
#
_cell.length_a   1.000
_cell.length_b   1.000
_cell.length_c   1.000
_cell.angle_alpha   90.00
_cell.angle_beta   90.00
_cell.angle_gamma   90.00
#
_symmetry.space_group_name_H-M   'P 1'
#
loop_
_entity.id
_entity.type
_entity.pdbx_description
1 polymer ?
#
loop_
_entity_poly.entity_id
_entity_poly.type
_entity_poly.pdbx_seq_one_letter_code
_entity_poly.pdbx_strand_id
1 'polypeptide(L)'
;MTDSNSGITQKEAAGLGISVLPMPFMINDATYFEDINLTQDRFYEFLENDAVVSTSQPSPDSLIHMFHKLLAEYDEVVHIPMSSGLSGSCQTACMLAQEPEFDGKVFVVNNQRISVTQTQSVLDAVELAKKGYDGAQIKKILEEDKFNSSIYIMLDTLFYLKKGGRITPA
;
A
#
# COMPACT_ATOMS: atom_id res chain seq x y z
N MET A 1 7.38 -4.89 3.31
CA MET A 1 6.12 -5.11 2.59
C MET A 1 5.50 -3.79 2.12
N THR A 2 4.58 -3.83 1.15
CA THR A 2 3.80 -2.68 0.67
C THR A 2 2.38 -3.11 0.34
N ASP A 3 1.51 -2.20 -0.12
CA ASP A 3 0.20 -2.53 -0.68
C ASP A 3 0.19 -2.41 -2.23
N SER A 4 -0.88 -2.87 -2.89
CA SER A 4 -0.97 -2.88 -4.35
C SER A 4 -1.04 -1.48 -4.99
N ASN A 5 -1.27 -0.41 -4.22
CA ASN A 5 -1.19 0.96 -4.75
C ASN A 5 0.24 1.39 -5.11
N SER A 6 1.26 0.62 -4.72
CA SER A 6 2.62 0.78 -5.20
C SER A 6 2.75 0.47 -6.70
N GLY A 7 1.80 -0.24 -7.31
CA GLY A 7 1.89 -0.74 -8.68
C GLY A 7 2.81 -1.94 -8.87
N ILE A 8 3.42 -2.44 -7.79
CA ILE A 8 4.25 -3.65 -7.84
C ILE A 8 3.33 -4.87 -7.85
N THR A 9 3.42 -5.68 -8.89
CA THR A 9 2.65 -6.92 -9.02
C THR A 9 3.15 -8.00 -8.05
N GLN A 10 2.32 -9.03 -7.80
CA GLN A 10 2.74 -10.19 -6.98
C GLN A 10 3.97 -10.89 -7.57
N LYS A 11 4.05 -10.95 -8.90
CA LYS A 11 5.17 -11.56 -9.62
C LYS A 11 6.47 -10.75 -9.45
N GLU A 12 6.40 -9.44 -9.58
CA GLU A 12 7.55 -8.55 -9.38
C GLU A 12 8.00 -8.56 -7.91
N ALA A 13 7.04 -8.56 -6.98
CA ALA A 13 7.31 -8.65 -5.55
C ALA A 13 8.12 -9.91 -5.19
N ALA A 14 7.77 -11.05 -5.75
CA ALA A 14 8.53 -12.30 -5.55
C ALA A 14 9.98 -12.16 -6.04
N GLY A 15 10.21 -11.49 -7.17
CA GLY A 15 11.55 -11.23 -7.70
C GLY A 15 12.37 -10.24 -6.85
N LEU A 16 11.71 -9.33 -6.14
CA LEU A 16 12.33 -8.35 -5.26
C LEU A 16 12.52 -8.86 -3.82
N GLY A 17 11.98 -10.02 -3.47
CA GLY A 17 12.00 -10.55 -2.10
C GLY A 17 11.12 -9.73 -1.14
N ILE A 18 10.00 -9.17 -1.62
CA ILE A 18 9.05 -8.39 -0.83
C ILE A 18 7.65 -8.99 -0.89
N SER A 19 6.76 -8.52 -0.04
CA SER A 19 5.35 -8.91 -0.03
C SER A 19 4.44 -7.74 -0.32
N VAL A 20 3.43 -7.96 -1.17
CA VAL A 20 2.41 -6.97 -1.52
C VAL A 20 1.07 -7.40 -0.93
N LEU A 21 0.48 -6.55 -0.09
CA LEU A 21 -0.88 -6.71 0.43
C LEU A 21 -1.87 -6.20 -0.63
N PRO A 22 -2.73 -7.06 -1.18
CA PRO A 22 -3.68 -6.62 -2.19
C PRO A 22 -4.77 -5.74 -1.57
N MET A 23 -5.07 -4.63 -2.24
CA MET A 23 -6.17 -3.75 -1.85
C MET A 23 -7.52 -4.31 -2.31
N PRO A 24 -8.56 -4.27 -1.47
CA PRO A 24 -9.88 -4.74 -1.85
C PRO A 24 -10.63 -3.71 -2.72
N PHE A 25 -11.31 -4.22 -3.74
CA PHE A 25 -12.30 -3.51 -4.56
C PHE A 25 -13.66 -4.17 -4.37
N MET A 26 -14.69 -3.37 -4.25
CA MET A 26 -16.08 -3.84 -4.35
C MET A 26 -16.63 -3.45 -5.72
N ILE A 27 -17.06 -4.43 -6.50
CA ILE A 27 -17.65 -4.24 -7.82
C ILE A 27 -18.99 -4.98 -7.82
N ASN A 28 -20.11 -4.25 -7.95
CA ASN A 28 -21.47 -4.82 -7.94
C ASN A 28 -21.69 -5.80 -6.76
N ASP A 29 -21.36 -5.36 -5.54
CA ASP A 29 -21.49 -6.11 -4.28
C ASP A 29 -20.57 -7.33 -4.11
N ALA A 30 -19.68 -7.61 -5.07
CA ALA A 30 -18.65 -8.62 -4.95
C ALA A 30 -17.29 -7.99 -4.60
N THR A 31 -16.53 -8.68 -3.72
CA THR A 31 -15.19 -8.22 -3.36
C THR A 31 -14.13 -8.87 -4.25
N TYR A 32 -13.27 -8.03 -4.80
CA TYR A 32 -12.12 -8.42 -5.61
C TYR A 32 -10.82 -7.90 -4.97
N PHE A 33 -9.72 -8.57 -5.32
CA PHE A 33 -8.37 -8.19 -4.92
C PHE A 33 -7.49 -8.09 -6.17
N GLU A 34 -6.87 -6.93 -6.34
CA GLU A 34 -5.98 -6.66 -7.46
C GLU A 34 -4.85 -7.69 -7.55
N ASP A 35 -4.57 -8.15 -8.78
CA ASP A 35 -3.53 -9.13 -9.10
C ASP A 35 -3.70 -10.51 -8.42
N ILE A 36 -4.85 -10.77 -7.75
CA ILE A 36 -5.23 -12.06 -7.18
C ILE A 36 -6.40 -12.67 -7.95
N ASN A 37 -7.54 -11.99 -7.98
CA ASN A 37 -8.75 -12.42 -8.68
C ASN A 37 -9.37 -11.34 -9.56
N LEU A 38 -8.67 -10.22 -9.77
CA LEU A 38 -9.04 -9.10 -10.64
C LEU A 38 -7.82 -8.66 -11.44
N THR A 39 -7.88 -8.83 -12.75
CA THR A 39 -6.90 -8.26 -13.68
C THR A 39 -7.28 -6.84 -14.07
N GLN A 40 -6.31 -6.05 -14.54
CA GLN A 40 -6.57 -4.68 -15.01
C GLN A 40 -7.59 -4.66 -16.17
N ASP A 41 -7.44 -5.54 -17.15
CA ASP A 41 -8.37 -5.61 -18.29
C ASP A 41 -9.80 -5.88 -17.81
N ARG A 42 -9.97 -6.82 -16.89
CA ARG A 42 -11.29 -7.14 -16.32
C ARG A 42 -11.86 -5.98 -15.50
N PHE A 43 -11.02 -5.24 -14.80
CA PHE A 43 -11.44 -4.03 -14.08
C PHE A 43 -11.96 -2.96 -15.03
N TYR A 44 -11.27 -2.70 -16.15
CA TYR A 44 -11.72 -1.74 -17.17
C TYR A 44 -13.00 -2.20 -17.88
N GLU A 45 -13.16 -3.49 -18.17
CA GLU A 45 -14.42 -4.04 -18.67
C GLU A 45 -15.61 -3.74 -17.74
N PHE A 46 -15.43 -3.85 -16.43
CA PHE A 46 -16.45 -3.48 -15.45
C PHE A 46 -16.77 -1.98 -15.50
N LEU A 47 -15.78 -1.11 -15.61
CA LEU A 47 -16.00 0.34 -15.71
C LEU A 47 -16.71 0.73 -17.01
N GLU A 48 -16.36 0.12 -18.13
CA GLU A 48 -17.00 0.34 -19.44
C GLU A 48 -18.46 -0.11 -19.44
N ASN A 49 -18.83 -1.06 -18.61
CA ASN A 49 -20.21 -1.54 -18.43
C ASN A 49 -20.92 -0.90 -17.22
N ASP A 50 -20.52 0.32 -16.83
CA ASP A 50 -21.14 1.12 -15.78
C ASP A 50 -21.26 0.41 -14.42
N ALA A 51 -20.36 -0.51 -14.09
CA ALA A 51 -20.36 -1.19 -12.81
C ALA A 51 -20.17 -0.21 -11.64
N VAL A 52 -20.85 -0.49 -10.55
CA VAL A 52 -20.67 0.28 -9.30
C VAL A 52 -19.37 -0.17 -8.63
N VAL A 53 -18.36 0.68 -8.69
CA VAL A 53 -17.05 0.41 -8.08
C VAL A 53 -16.86 1.27 -6.83
N SER A 54 -16.40 0.62 -5.76
CA SER A 54 -15.89 1.28 -4.54
C SER A 54 -14.62 0.59 -4.05
N THR A 55 -13.86 1.27 -3.23
CA THR A 55 -12.62 0.76 -2.65
C THR A 55 -12.65 0.90 -1.14
N SER A 56 -11.96 0.03 -0.43
CA SER A 56 -11.75 0.15 1.01
C SER A 56 -10.27 -0.11 1.35
N GLN A 57 -9.90 0.21 2.57
CA GLN A 57 -8.62 -0.24 3.11
C GLN A 57 -8.65 -1.76 3.35
N PRO A 58 -7.49 -2.43 3.43
CA PRO A 58 -7.42 -3.81 3.91
C PRO A 58 -8.02 -3.92 5.31
N SER A 59 -8.63 -5.07 5.62
CA SER A 59 -9.10 -5.30 6.98
C SER A 59 -7.94 -5.36 7.97
N PRO A 60 -8.14 -4.98 9.25
CA PRO A 60 -7.15 -5.20 10.30
C PRO A 60 -6.65 -6.65 10.34
N ASP A 61 -7.54 -7.62 10.20
CA ASP A 61 -7.19 -9.05 10.19
C ASP A 61 -6.24 -9.41 9.03
N SER A 62 -6.43 -8.80 7.85
CA SER A 62 -5.53 -9.03 6.70
C SER A 62 -4.12 -8.51 6.97
N LEU A 63 -4.00 -7.33 7.64
CA LEU A 63 -2.73 -6.76 8.05
C LEU A 63 -2.05 -7.62 9.11
N ILE A 64 -2.78 -7.99 10.16
CA ILE A 64 -2.28 -8.84 11.27
C ILE A 64 -1.79 -10.17 10.71
N HIS A 65 -2.59 -10.83 9.86
CA HIS A 65 -2.19 -12.08 9.23
C HIS A 65 -0.89 -11.94 8.42
N MET A 66 -0.75 -10.86 7.67
CA MET A 66 0.47 -10.60 6.88
C MET A 66 1.68 -10.32 7.78
N PHE A 67 1.50 -9.55 8.87
CA PHE A 67 2.56 -9.30 9.85
C PHE A 67 3.03 -10.59 10.50
N HIS A 68 2.11 -11.44 10.97
CA HIS A 68 2.47 -12.75 11.56
C HIS A 68 3.18 -13.64 10.55
N LYS A 69 2.68 -13.70 9.31
CA LYS A 69 3.30 -14.49 8.25
C LYS A 69 4.76 -14.06 8.02
N LEU A 70 5.00 -12.77 7.94
CA LEU A 70 6.35 -12.25 7.69
C LEU A 70 7.26 -12.38 8.91
N LEU A 71 6.75 -12.13 10.12
CA LEU A 71 7.54 -12.29 11.36
C LEU A 71 7.83 -13.76 11.71
N ALA A 72 7.18 -14.73 11.05
CA ALA A 72 7.58 -16.14 11.14
C ALA A 72 8.87 -16.45 10.37
N GLU A 73 9.26 -15.59 9.40
CA GLU A 73 10.42 -15.78 8.53
C GLU A 73 11.51 -14.72 8.73
N TYR A 74 11.15 -13.53 9.26
CA TYR A 74 12.01 -12.37 9.41
C TYR A 74 11.91 -11.79 10.81
N ASP A 75 13.00 -11.20 11.31
CA ASP A 75 13.05 -10.56 12.63
C ASP A 75 12.27 -9.24 12.66
N GLU A 76 12.23 -8.53 11.53
CA GLU A 76 11.60 -7.22 11.40
C GLU A 76 10.83 -7.10 10.07
N VAL A 77 9.78 -6.28 10.08
CA VAL A 77 8.98 -5.94 8.91
C VAL A 77 8.91 -4.42 8.73
N VAL A 78 9.36 -3.93 7.58
CA VAL A 78 9.10 -2.55 7.16
C VAL A 78 7.88 -2.55 6.24
N HIS A 79 6.79 -1.88 6.66
CA HIS A 79 5.56 -1.71 5.89
C HIS A 79 5.45 -0.31 5.32
N ILE A 80 5.38 -0.21 4.00
CA ILE A 80 5.26 1.04 3.24
C ILE A 80 3.87 1.08 2.59
N PRO A 81 2.83 1.54 3.32
CA PRO A 81 1.49 1.67 2.77
C PRO A 81 1.35 2.94 1.91
N MET A 82 0.25 3.03 1.16
CA MET A 82 -0.11 4.26 0.46
C MET A 82 -0.27 5.44 1.43
N SER A 83 -0.15 6.65 0.87
CA SER A 83 -0.26 7.92 1.60
C SER A 83 -1.44 7.97 2.57
N SER A 84 -1.18 8.37 3.81
CA SER A 84 -2.22 8.64 4.83
C SER A 84 -3.19 9.76 4.44
N GLY A 85 -2.83 10.61 3.46
CA GLY A 85 -3.71 11.63 2.91
C GLY A 85 -4.77 11.08 1.94
N LEU A 86 -4.63 9.82 1.50
CA LEU A 86 -5.54 9.19 0.53
C LEU A 86 -6.31 8.00 1.11
N SER A 87 -5.80 7.37 2.15
CA SER A 87 -6.42 6.19 2.79
C SER A 87 -6.13 6.13 4.28
N GLY A 88 -7.08 5.60 5.06
CA GLY A 88 -6.87 5.26 6.46
C GLY A 88 -5.97 4.05 6.70
N SER A 89 -5.56 3.32 5.65
CA SER A 89 -4.77 2.08 5.78
C SER A 89 -3.44 2.28 6.51
N CYS A 90 -2.75 3.40 6.26
CA CYS A 90 -1.53 3.74 6.95
C CYS A 90 -1.74 3.93 8.46
N GLN A 91 -2.80 4.64 8.86
CA GLN A 91 -3.14 4.87 10.27
C GLN A 91 -3.51 3.56 10.96
N THR A 92 -4.32 2.72 10.32
CA THR A 92 -4.66 1.39 10.84
C THR A 92 -3.40 0.54 11.04
N ALA A 93 -2.50 0.52 10.06
CA ALA A 93 -1.23 -0.20 10.18
C ALA A 93 -0.35 0.34 11.31
N CYS A 94 -0.27 1.68 11.47
CA CYS A 94 0.46 2.30 12.58
C CYS A 94 -0.11 1.92 13.95
N MET A 95 -1.43 1.85 14.08
CA MET A 95 -2.08 1.42 15.33
C MET A 95 -1.75 -0.04 15.65
N LEU A 96 -1.90 -0.93 14.68
CA LEU A 96 -1.59 -2.35 14.84
C LEU A 96 -0.11 -2.60 15.17
N ALA A 97 0.80 -1.85 14.55
CA ALA A 97 2.23 -1.98 14.81
C ALA A 97 2.64 -1.59 16.25
N GLN A 98 1.76 -0.92 17.02
CA GLN A 98 1.97 -0.57 18.43
C GLN A 98 1.43 -1.65 19.40
N GLU A 99 0.73 -2.65 18.88
CA GLU A 99 0.29 -3.78 19.71
C GLU A 99 1.52 -4.54 20.26
N PRO A 100 1.47 -5.05 21.50
CA PRO A 100 2.64 -5.65 22.16
C PRO A 100 3.34 -6.76 21.36
N GLU A 101 2.63 -7.45 20.51
CA GLU A 101 3.18 -8.53 19.68
C GLU A 101 3.98 -8.03 18.47
N PHE A 102 3.73 -6.78 18.01
CA PHE A 102 4.35 -6.15 16.84
C PHE A 102 5.29 -5.01 17.18
N ASP A 103 5.19 -4.46 18.40
CA ASP A 103 6.02 -3.35 18.85
C ASP A 103 7.52 -3.69 18.79
N GLY A 104 8.29 -2.79 18.19
CA GLY A 104 9.72 -2.99 17.94
C GLY A 104 10.05 -4.00 16.83
N LYS A 105 9.05 -4.59 16.14
CA LYS A 105 9.27 -5.54 15.04
C LYS A 105 8.63 -5.10 13.72
N VAL A 106 7.53 -4.34 13.78
CA VAL A 106 6.83 -3.82 12.59
C VAL A 106 7.00 -2.32 12.52
N PHE A 107 7.64 -1.83 11.45
CA PHE A 107 7.94 -0.42 11.22
C PHE A 107 7.10 0.10 10.06
N VAL A 108 6.03 0.82 10.36
CA VAL A 108 5.15 1.41 9.34
C VAL A 108 5.68 2.77 8.92
N VAL A 109 5.89 2.95 7.62
CA VAL A 109 6.46 4.17 7.01
C VAL A 109 5.34 5.05 6.47
N ASN A 110 5.15 6.23 7.04
CA ASN A 110 4.21 7.23 6.53
C ASN A 110 4.95 8.31 5.72
N ASN A 111 5.45 7.96 4.56
CA ASN A 111 6.14 8.91 3.69
C ASN A 111 5.24 9.61 2.67
N GLN A 112 3.93 9.44 2.79
CA GLN A 112 2.90 10.15 2.01
C GLN A 112 3.02 9.98 0.49
N ARG A 113 3.47 8.81 0.04
CA ARG A 113 3.65 8.46 -1.37
C ARG A 113 2.56 7.52 -1.87
N ILE A 114 2.40 7.45 -3.19
CA ILE A 114 1.50 6.54 -3.91
C ILE A 114 2.06 6.25 -5.30
N SER A 115 1.64 5.14 -5.92
CA SER A 115 2.00 4.77 -7.29
C SER A 115 3.53 4.76 -7.48
N VAL A 116 4.04 5.29 -8.56
CA VAL A 116 5.48 5.29 -8.91
C VAL A 116 6.40 5.84 -7.81
N THR A 117 5.93 6.80 -7.02
CA THR A 117 6.71 7.32 -5.89
C THR A 117 6.71 6.35 -4.70
N GLN A 118 5.64 5.60 -4.49
CA GLN A 118 5.60 4.52 -3.50
C GLN A 118 6.46 3.33 -3.96
N THR A 119 6.42 2.97 -5.25
CA THR A 119 7.34 1.98 -5.85
C THR A 119 8.78 2.34 -5.54
N GLN A 120 9.18 3.60 -5.79
CA GLN A 120 10.54 4.06 -5.52
C GLN A 120 10.91 3.89 -4.04
N SER A 121 10.00 4.24 -3.12
CA SER A 121 10.26 4.05 -1.68
C SER A 121 10.48 2.59 -1.30
N VAL A 122 9.76 1.67 -1.95
CA VAL A 122 9.94 0.23 -1.73
C VAL A 122 11.31 -0.21 -2.22
N LEU A 123 11.75 0.24 -3.40
CA LEU A 123 13.07 -0.07 -3.93
C LEU A 123 14.18 0.51 -3.06
N ASP A 124 14.04 1.76 -2.58
CA ASP A 124 14.98 2.39 -1.65
C ASP A 124 15.07 1.60 -0.34
N ALA A 125 13.94 1.14 0.21
CA ALA A 125 13.92 0.28 1.40
C ALA A 125 14.67 -1.04 1.18
N VAL A 126 14.50 -1.69 0.03
CA VAL A 126 15.22 -2.92 -0.33
C VAL A 126 16.73 -2.67 -0.37
N GLU A 127 17.16 -1.57 -0.99
CA GLU A 127 18.58 -1.20 -1.04
C GLU A 127 19.18 -0.85 0.33
N LEU A 128 18.40 -0.18 1.19
CA LEU A 128 18.81 0.11 2.58
C LEU A 128 18.96 -1.19 3.39
N ALA A 129 17.99 -2.11 3.28
CA ALA A 129 18.06 -3.41 3.93
C ALA A 129 19.27 -4.22 3.49
N LYS A 130 19.61 -4.25 2.18
CA LYS A 130 20.83 -4.89 1.65
C LYS A 130 22.12 -4.27 2.21
N LYS A 131 22.09 -2.99 2.57
CA LYS A 131 23.21 -2.29 3.22
C LYS A 131 23.30 -2.53 4.74
N GLY A 132 22.35 -3.30 5.30
CA GLY A 132 22.33 -3.67 6.73
C GLY A 132 21.65 -2.66 7.63
N TYR A 133 20.83 -1.74 7.12
CA TYR A 133 20.00 -0.88 7.94
C TYR A 133 18.82 -1.68 8.54
N ASP A 134 18.54 -1.45 9.81
CA ASP A 134 17.39 -2.02 10.52
C ASP A 134 16.07 -1.31 10.14
N GLY A 135 14.93 -1.89 10.57
CA GLY A 135 13.61 -1.38 10.23
C GLY A 135 13.35 0.04 10.74
N ALA A 136 13.85 0.39 11.91
CA ALA A 136 13.71 1.73 12.49
C ALA A 136 14.49 2.77 11.69
N GLN A 137 15.71 2.43 11.26
CA GLN A 137 16.56 3.29 10.44
C GLN A 137 15.95 3.50 9.07
N ILE A 138 15.48 2.43 8.41
CA ILE A 138 14.80 2.50 7.10
C ILE A 138 13.57 3.40 7.20
N LYS A 139 12.70 3.18 8.21
CA LYS A 139 11.54 4.03 8.46
C LYS A 139 11.93 5.49 8.56
N LYS A 140 12.92 5.81 9.40
CA LYS A 140 13.37 7.18 9.62
C LYS A 140 13.84 7.83 8.32
N ILE A 141 14.71 7.16 7.56
CA ILE A 141 15.26 7.68 6.29
C ILE A 141 14.14 7.98 5.29
N LEU A 142 13.20 7.05 5.11
CA LEU A 142 12.11 7.22 4.15
C LEU A 142 11.12 8.31 4.57
N GLU A 143 10.88 8.50 5.87
CA GLU A 143 10.00 9.56 6.37
C GLU A 143 10.66 10.94 6.31
N GLU A 144 11.96 11.05 6.50
CA GLU A 144 12.73 12.29 6.32
C GLU A 144 12.75 12.72 4.85
N ASP A 145 12.80 11.76 3.91
CA ASP A 145 12.82 11.99 2.47
C ASP A 145 11.44 12.31 1.86
N LYS A 146 10.36 12.28 2.63
CA LYS A 146 8.98 12.37 2.09
C LYS A 146 8.70 13.60 1.23
N PHE A 147 9.31 14.74 1.53
CA PHE A 147 9.11 16.01 0.81
C PHE A 147 10.11 16.25 -0.33
N ASN A 148 11.07 15.35 -0.52
CA ASN A 148 12.04 15.43 -1.64
C ASN A 148 11.49 14.82 -2.93
N SER A 149 10.23 14.35 -2.90
CA SER A 149 9.56 13.76 -4.05
C SER A 149 8.21 14.41 -4.28
N SER A 150 7.84 14.57 -5.54
CA SER A 150 6.51 15.04 -5.96
C SER A 150 5.97 14.10 -7.02
N ILE A 151 4.64 13.91 -7.00
CA ILE A 151 3.93 13.17 -8.04
C ILE A 151 2.91 14.09 -8.71
N TYR A 152 2.90 14.08 -10.03
CA TYR A 152 1.91 14.77 -10.86
C TYR A 152 1.02 13.72 -11.50
N ILE A 153 -0.28 13.77 -11.21
CA ILE A 153 -1.26 12.81 -11.71
C ILE A 153 -2.19 13.54 -12.67
N MET A 154 -2.15 13.18 -13.95
CA MET A 154 -3.07 13.66 -14.96
C MET A 154 -4.29 12.74 -15.00
N LEU A 155 -5.48 13.32 -14.92
CA LEU A 155 -6.75 12.61 -14.87
C LEU A 155 -7.62 13.04 -16.05
N ASP A 156 -8.25 12.08 -16.73
CA ASP A 156 -9.26 12.35 -17.74
C ASP A 156 -10.56 12.89 -17.12
N THR A 157 -10.86 12.46 -15.88
CA THR A 157 -12.04 12.89 -15.13
C THR A 157 -11.79 12.92 -13.63
N LEU A 158 -12.37 13.89 -12.95
CA LEU A 158 -12.39 13.98 -11.49
C LEU A 158 -13.55 13.22 -10.84
N PHE A 159 -14.42 12.62 -11.65
CA PHE A 159 -15.65 11.97 -11.18
C PHE A 159 -15.40 10.94 -10.09
N TYR A 160 -14.45 10.03 -10.31
CA TYR A 160 -14.16 8.94 -9.35
C TYR A 160 -13.53 9.44 -8.06
N LEU A 161 -12.67 10.46 -8.10
CA LEU A 161 -12.11 11.09 -6.90
C LEU A 161 -13.18 11.79 -6.07
N LYS A 162 -14.10 12.50 -6.73
CA LYS A 162 -15.25 13.12 -6.08
C LYS A 162 -16.17 12.08 -5.45
N LYS A 163 -16.54 11.04 -6.22
CA LYS A 163 -17.38 9.92 -5.75
C LYS A 163 -16.75 9.22 -4.54
N GLY A 164 -15.44 9.06 -4.52
CA GLY A 164 -14.68 8.46 -3.43
C GLY A 164 -14.37 9.40 -2.25
N GLY A 165 -14.82 10.66 -2.28
CA GLY A 165 -14.59 11.64 -1.20
C GLY A 165 -13.14 12.10 -1.06
N ARG A 166 -12.30 11.93 -2.08
CA ARG A 166 -10.86 12.29 -2.05
C ARG A 166 -10.57 13.67 -2.57
N ILE A 167 -11.58 14.37 -3.08
CA ILE A 167 -11.53 15.79 -3.43
C ILE A 167 -12.80 16.49 -2.92
N THR A 168 -12.65 17.73 -2.47
CA THR A 168 -13.79 18.57 -2.12
C THR A 168 -14.46 19.10 -3.39
N PRO A 169 -15.78 19.32 -3.40
CA PRO A 169 -16.42 20.10 -4.47
C PRO A 169 -15.78 21.50 -4.51
N ALA A 170 -15.38 21.92 -5.70
CA ALA A 170 -14.94 23.29 -5.91
C ALA A 170 -16.14 24.25 -5.89
#